data_c24bfbb9b523259dcb9b3a050bb0f2ce
#
_entry.id   c24bfbb9b523259dcb9b3a050bb0f2ce
#
_cell.length_a   1.000
_cell.length_b   1.000
_cell.length_c   1.000
_cell.angle_alpha   90.00
_cell.angle_beta   90.00
_cell.angle_gamma   90.00
#
_symmetry.space_group_name_H-M   'P 1'
#
loop_
_entity.id
_entity.type
_entity.pdbx_description
1 polymer ?
#
loop_
_entity_poly.entity_id
_entity_poly.type
_entity_poly.pdbx_seq_one_letter_code
_entity_poly.pdbx_strand_id
1 'polypeptide(L)'
;DKLKFIPGVLEGLKKLQEAGFKLFIVTNQSGIARGYYSVEQMNEFHEYMTEKLKVEVIVIEKIYYCPHLSGCDCRKPKLKLFYQAVEEYNIDLSKSYAIGDRMRDLELWNVEPVGGYLIGNEESVLVTSPIVVCDNLLQAAEDIVRKEHDK
;
A
#
# COMPACT_ATOMS: atom_id res chain seq x y z
N ASP A 1 15.73 15.32 -1.03
CA ASP A 1 15.49 16.44 -0.14
C ASP A 1 14.17 17.14 -0.45
N LYS A 2 13.67 16.96 -1.66
CA LYS A 2 12.33 17.47 -2.01
C LYS A 2 11.22 16.49 -1.68
N LEU A 3 11.57 15.27 -1.35
CA LEU A 3 10.60 14.28 -0.92
C LEU A 3 10.19 14.55 0.51
N LYS A 4 8.89 14.79 0.70
CA LYS A 4 8.32 14.95 2.03
C LYS A 4 7.23 13.91 2.23
N PHE A 5 7.28 13.24 3.35
CA PHE A 5 6.23 12.27 3.70
C PHE A 5 5.06 12.98 4.33
N ILE A 6 3.85 12.52 3.97
CA ILE A 6 2.61 12.99 4.60
C ILE A 6 2.68 12.65 6.09
N PRO A 7 2.17 13.56 6.98
CA PRO A 7 2.18 13.28 8.43
C PRO A 7 1.59 11.92 8.77
N GLY A 8 2.29 11.20 9.64
CA GLY A 8 1.88 9.88 10.10
C GLY A 8 2.40 8.72 9.28
N VAL A 9 2.99 8.96 8.08
CA VAL A 9 3.46 7.87 7.23
C VAL A 9 4.65 7.16 7.85
N LEU A 10 5.69 7.90 8.24
CA LEU A 10 6.90 7.27 8.81
C LEU A 10 6.57 6.54 10.11
N GLU A 11 5.84 7.17 10.99
CA GLU A 11 5.47 6.57 12.28
C GLU A 11 4.59 5.33 12.07
N GLY A 12 3.64 5.39 11.11
CA GLY A 12 2.78 4.26 10.81
C GLY A 12 3.56 3.08 10.26
N LEU A 13 4.45 3.31 9.30
CA LEU A 13 5.27 2.26 8.71
C LEU A 13 6.18 1.63 9.77
N LYS A 14 6.78 2.44 10.63
CA LYS A 14 7.61 1.93 11.73
C LYS A 14 6.82 1.03 12.66
N LYS A 15 5.62 1.44 13.05
CA LYS A 15 4.78 0.63 13.94
C LYS A 15 4.43 -0.72 13.33
N LEU A 16 4.07 -0.73 12.06
CA LEU A 16 3.74 -1.97 11.38
C LEU A 16 4.96 -2.89 11.30
N GLN A 17 6.11 -2.36 10.93
CA GLN A 17 7.33 -3.14 10.83
C GLN A 17 7.78 -3.68 12.19
N GLU A 18 7.69 -2.87 13.24
CA GLU A 18 8.03 -3.29 14.60
C GLU A 18 7.09 -4.39 15.09
N ALA A 19 5.85 -4.40 14.61
CA ALA A 19 4.89 -5.45 14.94
C ALA A 19 5.12 -6.75 14.13
N GLY A 20 6.13 -6.78 13.27
CA GLY A 20 6.50 -7.96 12.49
C GLY A 20 5.95 -8.01 11.09
N PHE A 21 5.26 -6.98 10.64
CA PHE A 21 4.72 -6.95 9.28
C PHE A 21 5.81 -6.63 8.27
N LYS A 22 5.74 -7.30 7.11
CA LYS A 22 6.51 -6.93 5.94
C LYS A 22 5.71 -5.95 5.11
N LEU A 23 6.40 -4.99 4.51
CA LEU A 23 5.76 -3.87 3.84
C LEU A 23 5.96 -3.99 2.33
N PHE A 24 4.87 -3.87 1.58
CA PHE A 24 4.84 -3.91 0.13
C PHE A 24 4.08 -2.70 -0.39
N ILE A 25 4.46 -2.23 -1.56
CA ILE A 25 3.73 -1.16 -2.24
C ILE A 25 3.17 -1.72 -3.55
N VAL A 26 1.89 -1.47 -3.79
CA VAL A 26 1.22 -1.80 -5.05
C VAL A 26 0.64 -0.50 -5.60
N THR A 27 1.12 -0.07 -6.76
CA THR A 27 0.82 1.26 -7.26
C THR A 27 0.47 1.27 -8.75
N ASN A 28 -0.56 2.05 -9.11
CA ASN A 28 -0.84 2.38 -10.51
C ASN A 28 0.07 3.54 -10.93
N GLN A 29 0.73 3.40 -12.08
CA GLN A 29 1.68 4.38 -12.60
C GLN A 29 1.31 4.75 -14.04
N SER A 30 0.05 5.15 -14.24
CA SER A 30 -0.46 5.50 -15.58
C SER A 30 0.24 6.70 -16.22
N GLY A 31 0.96 7.51 -15.42
CA GLY A 31 1.76 8.60 -15.96
C GLY A 31 2.81 8.13 -16.96
N ILE A 32 3.26 6.88 -16.85
CA ILE A 32 4.20 6.29 -17.82
C ILE A 32 3.51 6.17 -19.18
N ALA A 33 2.31 5.58 -19.22
CA ALA A 33 1.54 5.45 -20.46
C ALA A 33 1.14 6.80 -21.05
N ARG A 34 0.94 7.80 -20.19
CA ARG A 34 0.59 9.17 -20.61
C ARG A 34 1.80 9.98 -21.08
N GLY A 35 3.01 9.44 -20.95
CA GLY A 35 4.21 10.14 -21.36
C GLY A 35 4.70 11.21 -20.38
N TYR A 36 4.21 11.22 -19.15
CA TYR A 36 4.61 12.20 -18.15
C TYR A 36 5.99 11.90 -17.58
N TYR A 37 6.36 10.62 -17.51
CA TYR A 37 7.68 10.17 -17.05
C TYR A 37 7.90 8.74 -17.56
N SER A 38 9.16 8.33 -17.55
CA SER A 38 9.56 7.00 -18.01
C SER A 38 9.60 6.00 -16.85
N VAL A 39 9.72 4.70 -17.20
CA VAL A 39 9.95 3.66 -16.20
C VAL A 39 11.25 3.95 -15.43
N GLU A 40 12.29 4.40 -16.14
CA GLU A 40 13.58 4.73 -15.51
C GLU A 40 13.43 5.84 -14.47
N GLN A 41 12.67 6.89 -14.80
CA GLN A 41 12.40 7.99 -13.87
C GLN A 41 11.61 7.52 -12.66
N MET A 42 10.60 6.65 -12.87
CA MET A 42 9.85 6.06 -11.78
C MET A 42 10.78 5.25 -10.86
N ASN A 43 11.64 4.42 -11.45
CA ASN A 43 12.57 3.59 -10.68
C ASN A 43 13.54 4.45 -9.87
N GLU A 44 14.02 5.55 -10.43
CA GLU A 44 14.88 6.48 -9.70
C GLU A 44 14.16 7.08 -8.51
N PHE A 45 12.88 7.45 -8.67
CA PHE A 45 12.08 7.98 -7.57
C PHE A 45 11.87 6.92 -6.50
N HIS A 46 11.52 5.69 -6.90
CA HIS A 46 11.32 4.59 -5.95
C HIS A 46 12.60 4.29 -5.18
N GLU A 47 13.74 4.30 -5.86
CA GLU A 47 15.04 4.07 -5.22
C GLU A 47 15.34 5.17 -4.21
N TYR A 48 15.11 6.43 -4.58
CA TYR A 48 15.29 7.55 -3.67
C TYR A 48 14.38 7.44 -2.45
N MET A 49 13.12 7.10 -2.66
CA MET A 49 12.14 6.92 -1.58
C MET A 49 12.58 5.79 -0.64
N THR A 50 12.96 4.63 -1.18
CA THR A 50 13.37 3.50 -0.36
C THR A 50 14.65 3.79 0.42
N GLU A 51 15.57 4.53 -0.13
CA GLU A 51 16.77 4.97 0.60
C GLU A 51 16.42 5.90 1.76
N LYS A 52 15.50 6.84 1.53
CA LYS A 52 15.00 7.72 2.60
C LYS A 52 14.34 6.91 3.72
N LEU A 53 13.57 5.89 3.36
CA LEU A 53 12.92 5.02 4.35
C LEU A 53 13.95 4.19 5.12
N LYS A 54 15.01 3.74 4.48
CA LYS A 54 16.09 3.00 5.16
C LYS A 54 16.78 3.84 6.23
N VAL A 55 16.94 5.13 6.00
CA VAL A 55 17.48 6.03 7.02
C VAL A 55 16.63 5.97 8.30
N GLU A 56 15.33 5.76 8.14
CA GLU A 56 14.39 5.61 9.26
C GLU A 56 14.25 4.15 9.71
N VAL A 57 15.08 3.26 9.19
CA VAL A 57 15.06 1.81 9.46
C VAL A 57 13.76 1.16 9.00
N ILE A 58 13.18 1.69 7.92
CA ILE A 58 11.97 1.14 7.30
C ILE A 58 12.37 0.46 5.98
N VAL A 59 11.97 -0.81 5.83
CA VAL A 59 12.29 -1.62 4.65
C VAL A 59 11.02 -1.92 3.88
N ILE A 60 10.97 -1.50 2.62
CA ILE A 60 9.92 -1.92 1.68
C ILE A 60 10.46 -3.15 0.95
N GLU A 61 9.77 -4.28 1.08
CA GLU A 61 10.24 -5.54 0.50
C GLU A 61 10.26 -5.48 -1.02
N LYS A 62 9.20 -4.95 -1.62
CA LYS A 62 9.13 -4.79 -3.06
C LYS A 62 8.03 -3.80 -3.42
N ILE A 63 8.19 -3.14 -4.58
CA ILE A 63 7.19 -2.25 -5.15
C ILE A 63 6.69 -2.89 -6.44
N TYR A 64 5.38 -3.13 -6.51
CA TYR A 64 4.70 -3.64 -7.70
C TYR A 64 3.96 -2.49 -8.37
N TYR A 65 4.12 -2.35 -9.67
CA TYR A 65 3.50 -1.24 -10.38
C TYR A 65 2.84 -1.68 -11.68
N CYS A 66 1.82 -0.93 -12.10
CA CYS A 66 1.20 -1.07 -13.40
C CYS A 66 1.44 0.23 -14.17
N PRO A 67 2.17 0.18 -15.31
CA PRO A 67 2.49 1.39 -16.07
C PRO A 67 1.40 1.77 -17.08
N HIS A 68 0.33 1.00 -17.18
CA HIS A 68 -0.67 1.15 -18.20
C HIS A 68 -1.77 2.13 -17.80
N LEU A 69 -2.42 2.75 -18.80
CA LEU A 69 -3.59 3.59 -18.57
C LEU A 69 -4.86 2.74 -18.52
N SER A 70 -4.98 1.78 -19.42
CA SER A 70 -6.15 0.90 -19.52
C SER A 70 -5.79 -0.30 -20.39
N GLY A 71 -6.74 -1.25 -20.50
CA GLY A 71 -6.58 -2.40 -21.40
C GLY A 71 -5.58 -3.45 -20.91
N CYS A 72 -5.19 -3.41 -19.65
CA CYS A 72 -4.25 -4.36 -19.06
C CYS A 72 -4.95 -5.22 -18.01
N ASP A 73 -4.22 -6.19 -17.46
CA ASP A 73 -4.70 -7.06 -16.40
C ASP A 73 -4.11 -6.73 -15.02
N CYS A 74 -3.26 -5.70 -14.92
CA CYS A 74 -2.52 -5.41 -13.70
C CYS A 74 -2.97 -4.14 -12.97
N ARG A 75 -3.70 -3.22 -13.63
CA ARG A 75 -4.11 -1.96 -13.01
C ARG A 75 -5.17 -2.18 -11.93
N LYS A 76 -4.95 -1.64 -10.73
CA LYS A 76 -5.96 -1.70 -9.67
C LYS A 76 -7.25 -1.05 -10.16
N PRO A 77 -8.43 -1.58 -9.88
CA PRO A 77 -8.74 -2.60 -8.84
C PRO A 77 -8.47 -4.05 -9.24
N LYS A 78 -7.88 -4.33 -10.40
CA LYS A 78 -7.48 -5.70 -10.75
C LYS A 78 -6.41 -6.19 -9.78
N LEU A 79 -6.34 -7.49 -9.55
CA LEU A 79 -5.61 -8.07 -8.43
C LEU A 79 -4.29 -8.74 -8.80
N LYS A 80 -3.89 -8.67 -10.06
CA LYS A 80 -2.69 -9.38 -10.52
C LYS A 80 -1.44 -9.05 -9.72
N LEU A 81 -1.20 -7.76 -9.44
CA LEU A 81 -0.01 -7.35 -8.71
C LEU A 81 0.00 -7.89 -7.28
N PHE A 82 -1.17 -7.93 -6.63
CA PHE A 82 -1.29 -8.49 -5.30
C PHE A 82 -0.95 -9.98 -5.30
N TYR A 83 -1.47 -10.73 -6.26
CA TYR A 83 -1.19 -12.17 -6.33
C TYR A 83 0.26 -12.47 -6.72
N GLN A 84 0.91 -11.58 -7.49
CA GLN A 84 2.33 -11.71 -7.74
C GLN A 84 3.12 -11.62 -6.42
N ALA A 85 2.77 -10.66 -5.56
CA ALA A 85 3.42 -10.51 -4.27
C ALA A 85 3.18 -11.75 -3.38
N VAL A 86 1.94 -12.23 -3.35
CA VAL A 86 1.58 -13.43 -2.58
C VAL A 86 2.46 -14.60 -2.99
N GLU A 87 2.61 -14.82 -4.29
CA GLU A 87 3.37 -15.94 -4.81
C GLU A 87 4.87 -15.79 -4.55
N GLU A 88 5.42 -14.59 -4.79
CA GLU A 88 6.85 -14.35 -4.65
C GLU A 88 7.32 -14.39 -3.19
N TYR A 89 6.48 -13.97 -2.26
CA TYR A 89 6.87 -13.84 -0.85
C TYR A 89 6.12 -14.78 0.07
N ASN A 90 5.31 -15.68 -0.50
CA ASN A 90 4.54 -16.66 0.28
C ASN A 90 3.70 -15.97 1.37
N ILE A 91 2.95 -14.94 0.97
CA ILE A 91 2.16 -14.12 1.89
C ILE A 91 0.93 -14.88 2.35
N ASP A 92 0.68 -14.86 3.66
CA ASP A 92 -0.57 -15.36 4.23
C ASP A 92 -1.58 -14.22 4.26
N LEU A 93 -2.54 -14.24 3.33
CA LEU A 93 -3.53 -13.18 3.21
C LEU A 93 -4.45 -13.08 4.42
N SER A 94 -4.65 -14.18 5.16
CA SER A 94 -5.44 -14.14 6.39
C SER A 94 -4.78 -13.35 7.51
N LYS A 95 -3.49 -13.05 7.36
CA LYS A 95 -2.70 -12.28 8.33
C LYS A 95 -2.22 -10.96 7.73
N SER A 96 -2.85 -10.51 6.66
CA SER A 96 -2.42 -9.35 5.90
C SER A 96 -3.49 -8.26 5.91
N TYR A 97 -3.04 -7.04 5.60
CA TYR A 97 -3.90 -5.86 5.56
C TYR A 97 -3.63 -5.07 4.29
N ALA A 98 -4.70 -4.61 3.65
CA ALA A 98 -4.62 -3.70 2.51
C ALA A 98 -4.95 -2.29 3.00
N ILE A 99 -4.08 -1.33 2.67
CA ILE A 99 -4.24 0.05 3.10
C ILE A 99 -4.10 0.95 1.88
N GLY A 100 -5.04 1.85 1.69
CA GLY A 100 -5.01 2.76 0.56
C GLY A 100 -5.91 3.95 0.75
N ASP A 101 -5.82 4.92 -0.16
CA ASP A 101 -6.63 6.14 -0.12
C ASP A 101 -7.79 6.09 -1.11
N ARG A 102 -7.90 5.02 -1.89
CA ARG A 102 -8.99 4.79 -2.84
C ARG A 102 -9.56 3.40 -2.63
N MET A 103 -10.86 3.25 -2.88
CA MET A 103 -11.49 1.93 -2.76
C MET A 103 -10.89 0.91 -3.73
N ARG A 104 -10.39 1.35 -4.88
CA ARG A 104 -9.71 0.45 -5.83
C ARG A 104 -8.45 -0.19 -5.24
N ASP A 105 -7.85 0.42 -4.22
CA ASP A 105 -6.69 -0.14 -3.53
C ASP A 105 -7.08 -1.28 -2.60
N LEU A 106 -8.37 -1.40 -2.28
CA LEU A 106 -8.88 -2.33 -1.28
C LEU A 106 -9.68 -3.48 -1.88
N GLU A 107 -9.67 -3.63 -3.20
CA GLU A 107 -10.47 -4.67 -3.87
C GLU A 107 -10.13 -6.07 -3.36
N LEU A 108 -8.89 -6.31 -2.93
CA LEU A 108 -8.47 -7.60 -2.40
C LEU A 108 -9.34 -8.02 -1.21
N TRP A 109 -9.82 -7.06 -0.42
CA TRP A 109 -10.71 -7.32 0.70
C TRP A 109 -12.01 -8.02 0.29
N ASN A 110 -12.49 -7.76 -0.93
CA ASN A 110 -13.74 -8.34 -1.42
C ASN A 110 -13.64 -9.83 -1.74
N VAL A 111 -12.44 -10.36 -1.95
CA VAL A 111 -12.25 -11.74 -2.41
C VAL A 111 -11.32 -12.55 -1.49
N GLU A 112 -10.58 -11.91 -0.60
CA GLU A 112 -9.61 -12.59 0.27
C GLU A 112 -9.82 -12.14 1.71
N PRO A 113 -9.39 -12.95 2.71
CA PRO A 113 -9.60 -12.61 4.12
C PRO A 113 -8.55 -11.61 4.63
N VAL A 114 -8.36 -10.50 3.92
CA VAL A 114 -7.48 -9.42 4.36
C VAL A 114 -8.28 -8.34 5.07
N GLY A 115 -7.66 -7.64 6.01
CA GLY A 115 -8.24 -6.43 6.59
C GLY A 115 -8.12 -5.28 5.62
N GLY A 116 -9.08 -4.35 5.63
CA GLY A 116 -9.09 -3.19 4.75
C GLY A 116 -9.13 -1.88 5.51
N TYR A 117 -8.23 -0.96 5.14
CA TYR A 117 -8.14 0.36 5.76
C TYR A 117 -8.12 1.43 4.68
N LEU A 118 -9.09 2.35 4.73
CA LEU A 118 -9.15 3.50 3.83
C LEU A 118 -8.58 4.72 4.55
N ILE A 119 -7.58 5.34 3.94
CA ILE A 119 -6.94 6.53 4.50
C ILE A 119 -7.54 7.77 3.88
N GLY A 120 -7.94 8.72 4.72
CA GLY A 120 -8.57 9.95 4.28
C GLY A 120 -10.07 9.80 4.12
N ASN A 121 -10.74 10.86 3.67
CA ASN A 121 -12.19 10.89 3.58
C ASN A 121 -12.73 11.10 2.17
N GLU A 122 -11.86 11.11 1.17
CA GLU A 122 -12.26 11.43 -0.22
C GLU A 122 -13.27 10.43 -0.76
N GLU A 123 -13.11 9.15 -0.44
CA GLU A 123 -14.05 8.10 -0.85
C GLU A 123 -14.75 7.43 0.33
N SER A 124 -14.74 8.06 1.49
CA SER A 124 -15.31 7.45 2.71
C SER A 124 -16.78 7.09 2.57
N VAL A 125 -17.52 7.82 1.72
CA VAL A 125 -18.95 7.54 1.47
C VAL A 125 -19.16 6.20 0.76
N LEU A 126 -18.13 5.64 0.14
CA LEU A 126 -18.20 4.36 -0.57
C LEU A 126 -17.94 3.18 0.35
N VAL A 127 -17.57 3.44 1.59
CA VAL A 127 -17.11 2.39 2.51
C VAL A 127 -18.29 1.60 3.06
N THR A 128 -18.13 0.28 3.05
CA THR A 128 -19.02 -0.63 3.75
C THR A 128 -18.22 -1.32 4.88
N SER A 129 -18.90 -1.55 5.99
CA SER A 129 -18.28 -2.29 7.10
C SER A 129 -17.89 -3.70 6.62
N PRO A 130 -16.72 -4.26 7.01
CA PRO A 130 -15.86 -3.79 8.12
C PRO A 130 -14.61 -3.02 7.70
N ILE A 131 -14.57 -2.41 6.51
CA ILE A 131 -13.44 -1.54 6.18
C ILE A 131 -13.40 -0.37 7.17
N VAL A 132 -12.21 -0.10 7.71
CA VAL A 132 -12.00 0.96 8.68
C VAL A 132 -11.49 2.22 7.97
N VAL A 133 -12.10 3.37 8.27
CA VAL A 133 -11.67 4.65 7.72
C VAL A 133 -10.79 5.34 8.77
N CYS A 134 -9.60 5.78 8.34
CA CYS A 134 -8.65 6.47 9.20
C CYS A 134 -8.20 7.77 8.56
N ASP A 135 -7.78 8.74 9.38
CA ASP A 135 -7.27 10.02 8.88
C ASP A 135 -5.90 9.90 8.23
N ASN A 136 -5.07 8.99 8.74
CA ASN A 136 -3.70 8.80 8.25
C ASN A 136 -3.21 7.38 8.51
N LEU A 137 -2.03 7.08 7.99
CA LEU A 137 -1.45 5.74 8.12
C LEU A 137 -1.11 5.40 9.57
N LEU A 138 -0.76 6.37 10.39
CA LEU A 138 -0.46 6.11 11.80
C LEU A 138 -1.70 5.56 12.52
N GLN A 139 -2.87 6.15 12.29
CA GLN A 139 -4.10 5.63 12.89
C GLN A 139 -4.40 4.20 12.44
N ALA A 140 -4.22 3.93 11.14
CA ALA A 140 -4.41 2.59 10.61
C ALA A 140 -3.44 1.61 11.28
N ALA A 141 -2.17 1.98 11.39
CA ALA A 141 -1.15 1.15 12.00
C ALA A 141 -1.47 0.86 13.47
N GLU A 142 -1.90 1.88 14.21
CA GLU A 142 -2.28 1.72 15.61
C GLU A 142 -3.45 0.75 15.77
N ASP A 143 -4.44 0.86 14.89
CA ASP A 143 -5.59 -0.04 14.93
C ASP A 143 -5.20 -1.48 14.59
N ILE A 144 -4.35 -1.66 13.58
CA ILE A 144 -3.86 -2.99 13.18
C ILE A 144 -3.08 -3.63 14.32
N VAL A 145 -2.13 -2.90 14.91
CA VAL A 145 -1.29 -3.42 15.99
C VAL A 145 -2.15 -3.80 17.20
N ARG A 146 -3.15 -2.97 17.53
CA ARG A 146 -4.07 -3.28 18.62
C ARG A 146 -4.83 -4.57 18.35
N LYS A 147 -5.36 -4.74 17.14
CA LYS A 147 -6.11 -5.96 16.77
C LYS A 147 -5.23 -7.21 16.82
N GLU A 148 -3.97 -7.11 16.38
CA GLU A 148 -3.05 -8.23 16.44
C GLU A 148 -2.69 -8.58 17.89
N HIS A 149 -2.56 -7.57 18.74
CA HIS A 149 -2.28 -7.79 20.16
C HIS A 149 -3.45 -8.46 20.88
N ASP A 150 -4.68 -8.20 20.44
CA ASP A 150 -5.89 -8.74 21.06
C ASP A 150 -6.25 -10.17 20.60
N LYS A 151 -5.48 -10.72 19.67
CA LYS A 151 -5.71 -12.09 19.18
C LYS A 151 -5.14 -13.14 20.10
#